data_7c5863b70b07cc5a2e0c42ace62411b6
#
_entry.id   7c5863b70b07cc5a2e0c42ace62411b6
#
_cell.length_a   1.000
_cell.length_b   1.000
_cell.length_c   1.000
_cell.angle_alpha   90.00
_cell.angle_beta   90.00
_cell.angle_gamma   90.00
#
_symmetry.space_group_name_H-M   'P 1'
#
loop_
_entity.id
_entity.type
_entity.pdbx_description
1 polymer ?
#
loop_
_entity_poly.entity_id
_entity_poly.type
_entity_poly.pdbx_seq_one_letter_code
_entity_poly.pdbx_strand_id
1 'polypeptide(L)'
;MCSDHERGHIFTERLLNLRGEKTTMLMGSSSMRNIIDKLEEDVEYINRKRLSKLSYSGHKKISRIDRKSVIIAFSAEEVYAIAELIRRQKGGAAIVMGSLSPKTRNSQVNLYQSGDVDYLVATDAIGMG
;
A
#
# COMPACT_ATOMS: atom_id res chain seq x y z
N MET A 1 3.32 2.91 11.12
CA MET A 1 2.40 4.05 11.33
C MET A 1 2.80 4.86 12.56
N CYS A 2 2.82 4.32 13.79
CA CYS A 2 3.24 5.10 14.98
C CYS A 2 4.68 5.62 14.93
N SER A 3 5.58 4.99 14.17
CA SER A 3 6.95 5.44 13.93
C SER A 3 7.10 6.37 12.73
N ASP A 4 6.02 6.78 12.09
CA ASP A 4 6.04 7.75 11.00
C ASP A 4 6.41 9.14 11.54
N HIS A 5 7.37 9.83 10.86
CA HIS A 5 7.90 11.11 11.34
C HIS A 5 6.87 12.23 11.37
N GLU A 6 5.95 12.25 10.41
CA GLU A 6 4.97 13.32 10.27
C GLU A 6 3.67 13.01 11.02
N ARG A 7 3.19 11.76 10.92
CA ARG A 7 1.86 11.36 11.41
C ARG A 7 1.88 10.39 12.58
N GLY A 8 3.06 9.94 13.00
CA GLY A 8 3.21 8.93 14.05
C GLY A 8 2.56 9.33 15.36
N HIS A 9 2.65 10.60 15.74
CA HIS A 9 2.04 11.16 16.96
C HIS A 9 0.52 11.01 16.95
N ILE A 10 -0.16 11.21 15.82
CA ILE A 10 -1.61 11.06 15.68
C ILE A 10 -2.04 9.61 15.91
N PHE A 11 -1.30 8.65 15.33
CA PHE A 11 -1.59 7.22 15.51
C PHE A 11 -1.30 6.77 16.94
N THR A 12 -0.24 7.26 17.54
CA THR A 12 0.13 6.96 18.93
C THR A 12 -0.92 7.50 19.90
N GLU A 13 -1.35 8.74 19.74
CA GLU A 13 -2.40 9.33 20.55
C GLU A 13 -3.69 8.52 20.49
N ARG A 14 -4.12 8.14 19.28
CA ARG A 14 -5.31 7.33 19.09
C ARG A 14 -5.18 5.93 19.68
N LEU A 15 -4.03 5.31 19.55
CA LEU A 15 -3.75 4.01 20.14
C LEU A 15 -3.87 4.06 21.67
N LEU A 16 -3.37 5.13 22.30
CA LEU A 16 -3.36 5.27 23.75
C LEU A 16 -4.69 5.74 24.34
N ASN A 17 -5.41 6.62 23.62
CA ASN A 17 -6.53 7.36 24.21
C ASN A 17 -7.89 7.06 23.57
N LEU A 18 -7.94 6.55 22.33
CA LEU A 18 -9.21 6.30 21.67
C LEU A 18 -9.80 4.97 22.14
N ARG A 19 -11.00 5.01 22.68
CA ARG A 19 -11.76 3.84 23.09
C ARG A 19 -13.16 3.86 22.48
N GLY A 20 -13.58 2.71 21.95
CA GLY A 20 -14.98 2.52 21.52
C GLY A 20 -15.89 2.31 22.74
N GLU A 21 -17.14 2.62 22.57
CA GLU A 21 -18.16 2.45 23.64
C GLU A 21 -18.28 0.99 24.10
N LYS A 22 -18.20 0.03 23.19
CA LYS A 22 -18.30 -1.41 23.47
C LYS A 22 -17.03 -2.17 23.13
N THR A 23 -16.39 -1.81 22.01
CA THR A 23 -15.23 -2.53 21.50
C THR A 23 -14.31 -1.56 20.79
N THR A 24 -13.02 -1.66 21.04
CA THR A 24 -11.97 -0.99 20.28
C THR A 24 -11.26 -2.03 19.41
N MET A 25 -11.24 -1.85 18.11
CA MET A 25 -10.56 -2.76 17.18
C MET A 25 -9.27 -2.12 16.67
N LEU A 26 -8.15 -2.80 16.87
CA LEU A 26 -6.84 -2.39 16.37
C LEU A 26 -6.40 -3.36 15.26
N MET A 27 -6.04 -2.84 14.10
CA MET A 27 -5.51 -3.64 12.99
C MET A 27 -4.02 -3.36 12.80
N GLY A 28 -3.23 -4.41 12.74
CA GLY A 28 -1.79 -4.26 12.58
C GLY A 28 -1.08 -5.57 12.30
N SER A 29 0.23 -5.49 12.17
CA SER A 29 1.11 -6.66 12.06
C SER A 29 1.22 -7.39 13.40
N SER A 30 1.41 -8.72 13.37
CA SER A 30 1.69 -9.52 14.56
C SER A 30 2.95 -9.07 15.33
N SER A 31 3.85 -8.34 14.68
CA SER A 31 5.02 -7.72 15.34
C SER A 31 4.65 -6.67 16.40
N MET A 32 3.43 -6.13 16.33
CA MET A 32 2.93 -5.17 17.33
C MET A 32 2.44 -5.82 18.61
N ARG A 33 2.25 -7.16 18.66
CA ARG A 33 1.68 -7.85 19.79
C ARG A 33 2.40 -7.52 21.10
N ASN A 34 3.72 -7.63 21.14
CA ASN A 34 4.51 -7.35 22.36
C ASN A 34 4.37 -5.91 22.88
N ILE A 35 4.02 -4.97 22.01
CA ILE A 35 3.77 -3.58 22.39
C ILE A 35 2.36 -3.44 22.94
N ILE A 36 1.39 -4.04 22.27
CA ILE A 36 -0.02 -4.00 22.68
C ILE A 36 -0.20 -4.69 24.05
N ASP A 37 0.43 -5.85 24.26
CA ASP A 37 0.36 -6.59 25.56
C ASP A 37 0.92 -5.76 26.75
N LYS A 38 1.75 -4.75 26.47
CA LYS A 38 2.27 -3.83 27.51
C LYS A 38 1.38 -2.61 27.75
N LEU A 39 0.50 -2.32 26.82
CA LEU A 39 -0.37 -1.13 26.86
C LEU A 39 -1.79 -1.47 27.30
N GLU A 40 -2.24 -2.68 27.05
CA GLU A 40 -3.62 -3.11 27.27
C GLU A 40 -3.63 -4.51 27.91
N GLU A 41 -4.43 -4.69 28.96
CA GLU A 41 -4.47 -5.95 29.73
C GLU A 41 -5.42 -6.98 29.12
N ASP A 42 -6.59 -6.56 28.60
CA ASP A 42 -7.64 -7.44 28.07
C ASP A 42 -7.72 -7.37 26.54
N VAL A 43 -6.80 -8.05 25.86
CA VAL A 43 -6.75 -8.03 24.39
C VAL A 43 -7.03 -9.41 23.79
N GLU A 44 -8.08 -9.50 22.98
CA GLU A 44 -8.33 -10.66 22.14
C GLU A 44 -7.62 -10.53 20.80
N TYR A 45 -6.80 -11.52 20.41
CA TYR A 45 -6.07 -11.52 19.15
C TYR A 45 -6.72 -12.40 18.08
N ILE A 46 -7.28 -11.78 17.06
CA ILE A 46 -7.84 -12.47 15.89
C ILE A 46 -6.82 -12.45 14.76
N ASN A 47 -6.18 -13.58 14.49
CA ASN A 47 -5.23 -13.69 13.39
C ASN A 47 -5.93 -14.06 12.08
N ARG A 48 -5.66 -13.29 11.03
CA ARG A 48 -6.08 -13.61 9.67
C ARG A 48 -4.85 -13.94 8.82
N LYS A 49 -4.85 -15.12 8.23
CA LYS A 49 -3.79 -15.51 7.28
C LYS A 49 -3.89 -14.67 6.02
N ARG A 50 -2.74 -14.39 5.42
CA ARG A 50 -2.68 -13.72 4.12
C ARG A 50 -3.39 -14.58 3.07
N LEU A 51 -4.23 -13.95 2.24
CA LEU A 51 -4.99 -14.65 1.19
C LEU A 51 -4.09 -15.10 0.04
N SER A 52 -2.98 -14.41 -0.22
CA SER A 52 -2.03 -14.73 -1.28
C SER A 52 -0.63 -14.97 -0.74
N LYS A 53 0.13 -15.85 -1.40
CA LYS A 53 1.53 -16.08 -1.08
C LYS A 53 2.36 -14.84 -1.42
N LEU A 54 3.19 -14.40 -0.47
CA LEU A 54 4.20 -13.38 -0.68
C LEU A 54 5.58 -14.05 -0.69
N SER A 55 6.37 -13.81 -1.74
CA SER A 55 7.75 -14.29 -1.84
C SER A 55 8.65 -13.18 -2.32
N TYR A 56 9.85 -13.11 -1.75
CA TYR A 56 10.87 -12.17 -2.21
C TYR A 56 11.57 -12.71 -3.46
N SER A 57 11.59 -11.92 -4.54
CA SER A 57 12.17 -12.32 -5.84
C SER A 57 13.49 -11.62 -6.17
N GLY A 58 14.11 -10.93 -5.20
CA GLY A 58 15.36 -10.20 -5.41
C GLY A 58 15.18 -8.81 -6.01
N HIS A 59 16.29 -8.21 -6.45
CA HIS A 59 16.31 -6.89 -7.06
C HIS A 59 16.32 -6.98 -8.59
N LYS A 60 15.49 -6.13 -9.23
CA LYS A 60 15.49 -5.95 -10.69
C LYS A 60 15.54 -4.47 -11.05
N LYS A 61 16.30 -4.11 -12.09
CA LYS A 61 16.22 -2.78 -12.69
C LYS A 61 14.86 -2.59 -13.35
N ILE A 62 14.31 -1.37 -13.37
CA ILE A 62 13.02 -1.06 -14.02
C ILE A 62 13.01 -1.50 -15.48
N SER A 63 14.14 -1.36 -16.20
CA SER A 63 14.28 -1.83 -17.57
C SER A 63 14.12 -3.35 -17.76
N ARG A 64 14.25 -4.14 -16.69
CA ARG A 64 14.21 -5.62 -16.70
C ARG A 64 13.05 -6.21 -15.92
N ILE A 65 12.08 -5.38 -15.49
CA ILE A 65 10.88 -5.90 -14.83
C ILE A 65 10.04 -6.71 -15.81
N ASP A 66 9.41 -7.74 -15.28
CA ASP A 66 8.52 -8.61 -16.04
C ASP A 66 7.22 -7.88 -16.39
N ARG A 67 6.53 -8.35 -17.43
CA ARG A 67 5.17 -7.90 -17.74
C ARG A 67 4.23 -8.21 -16.57
N LYS A 68 3.11 -7.50 -16.49
CA LYS A 68 2.12 -7.63 -15.40
C LYS A 68 2.71 -7.32 -14.02
N SER A 69 3.57 -6.30 -13.99
CA SER A 69 4.18 -5.79 -12.75
C SER A 69 3.49 -4.52 -12.28
N VAL A 70 3.35 -4.42 -10.95
CA VAL A 70 2.94 -3.19 -10.26
C VAL A 70 4.16 -2.61 -9.55
N ILE A 71 4.43 -1.34 -9.78
CA ILE A 71 5.54 -0.61 -9.17
C ILE A 71 4.96 0.39 -8.17
N ILE A 72 5.39 0.30 -6.92
CA ILE A 72 4.98 1.23 -5.87
C ILE A 72 6.05 2.31 -5.71
N ALA A 73 5.61 3.56 -5.72
CA ALA A 73 6.42 4.73 -5.44
C ALA A 73 5.83 5.53 -4.27
N PHE A 74 6.63 6.38 -3.65
CA PHE A 74 6.23 7.05 -2.42
C PHE A 74 5.84 8.52 -2.62
N SER A 75 6.02 9.05 -3.83
CA SER A 75 5.60 10.40 -4.19
C SER A 75 4.94 10.45 -5.57
N ALA A 76 4.15 11.48 -5.83
CA ALA A 76 3.55 11.71 -7.14
C ALA A 76 4.62 11.92 -8.23
N GLU A 77 5.71 12.62 -7.89
CA GLU A 77 6.83 12.88 -8.79
C GLU A 77 7.50 11.57 -9.22
N GLU A 78 7.77 10.68 -8.27
CA GLU A 78 8.33 9.35 -8.56
C GLU A 78 7.39 8.51 -9.43
N VAL A 79 6.08 8.54 -9.15
CA VAL A 79 5.08 7.83 -9.97
C VAL A 79 5.16 8.30 -11.42
N TYR A 80 5.16 9.61 -11.67
CA TYR A 80 5.25 10.14 -13.02
C TYR A 80 6.61 9.86 -13.67
N ALA A 81 7.72 9.99 -12.95
CA ALA A 81 9.05 9.71 -13.48
C ALA A 81 9.19 8.25 -13.91
N ILE A 82 8.73 7.32 -13.07
CA ILE A 82 8.75 5.88 -13.37
C ILE A 82 7.82 5.55 -14.54
N ALA A 83 6.61 6.10 -14.56
CA ALA A 83 5.66 5.88 -15.65
C ALA A 83 6.21 6.39 -16.99
N GLU A 84 6.87 7.54 -17.00
CA GLU A 84 7.51 8.08 -18.21
C GLU A 84 8.70 7.21 -18.67
N LEU A 85 9.49 6.69 -17.73
CA LEU A 85 10.57 5.76 -18.05
C LEU A 85 10.03 4.49 -18.70
N ILE A 86 8.94 3.93 -18.14
CA ILE A 86 8.27 2.74 -18.70
C ILE A 86 7.67 3.06 -20.07
N ARG A 87 7.05 4.23 -20.24
CA ARG A 87 6.48 4.65 -21.51
C ARG A 87 7.54 4.65 -22.61
N ARG A 88 8.73 5.18 -22.32
CA ARG A 88 9.84 5.23 -23.30
C ARG A 88 10.42 3.88 -23.65
N GLN A 89 10.45 2.96 -22.69
CA GLN A 89 11.16 1.69 -22.85
C GLN A 89 10.24 0.49 -23.16
N LYS A 90 8.97 0.56 -22.75
CA LYS A 90 8.09 -0.61 -22.69
C LYS A 90 6.65 -0.37 -23.16
N GLY A 91 6.36 0.81 -23.72
CA GLY A 91 5.07 1.10 -24.37
C GLY A 91 4.05 1.85 -23.51
N GLY A 92 4.12 1.77 -22.19
CA GLY A 92 3.23 2.53 -21.31
C GLY A 92 2.92 1.86 -19.99
N ALA A 93 2.36 2.66 -19.07
CA ALA A 93 1.91 2.19 -17.76
C ALA A 93 0.61 2.92 -17.34
N ALA A 94 -0.26 2.22 -16.65
CA ALA A 94 -1.36 2.83 -15.91
C ALA A 94 -0.83 3.51 -14.65
N ILE A 95 -1.52 4.56 -14.17
CA ILE A 95 -1.11 5.33 -13.01
C ILE A 95 -2.25 5.35 -11.99
N VAL A 96 -1.95 5.01 -10.73
CA VAL A 96 -2.90 5.08 -9.62
C VAL A 96 -2.30 5.82 -8.44
N MET A 97 -2.95 6.92 -8.04
CA MET A 97 -2.54 7.75 -6.91
C MET A 97 -3.76 8.21 -6.11
N GLY A 98 -3.56 8.53 -4.84
CA GLY A 98 -4.61 9.04 -3.96
C GLY A 98 -5.23 10.36 -4.42
N SER A 99 -4.48 11.21 -5.11
CA SER A 99 -4.94 12.49 -5.68
C SER A 99 -5.86 12.36 -6.89
N LEU A 100 -5.91 11.18 -7.53
CA LEU A 100 -6.82 10.94 -8.65
C LEU A 100 -8.25 10.67 -8.18
N SER A 101 -9.24 11.09 -8.97
CA SER A 101 -10.64 10.77 -8.69
C SER A 101 -10.87 9.24 -8.69
N PRO A 102 -11.85 8.73 -7.94
CA PRO A 102 -12.18 7.30 -7.94
C PRO A 102 -12.46 6.76 -9.35
N LYS A 103 -13.18 7.53 -10.18
CA LYS A 103 -13.48 7.16 -11.56
C LYS A 103 -12.20 7.00 -12.40
N THR A 104 -11.27 7.94 -12.28
CA THR A 104 -9.98 7.89 -12.99
C THR A 104 -9.16 6.69 -12.51
N ARG A 105 -9.08 6.46 -11.20
CA ARG A 105 -8.36 5.30 -10.65
C ARG A 105 -8.91 3.99 -11.21
N ASN A 106 -10.23 3.82 -11.20
CA ASN A 106 -10.87 2.61 -11.74
C ASN A 106 -10.57 2.44 -13.24
N SER A 107 -10.60 3.52 -14.02
CA SER A 107 -10.25 3.45 -15.44
C SER A 107 -8.79 3.03 -15.65
N GLN A 108 -7.85 3.53 -14.86
CA GLN A 108 -6.45 3.14 -14.92
C GLN A 108 -6.23 1.67 -14.53
N VAL A 109 -6.92 1.21 -13.48
CA VAL A 109 -6.88 -0.21 -13.08
C VAL A 109 -7.44 -1.10 -14.20
N ASN A 110 -8.51 -0.69 -14.84
CA ASN A 110 -9.10 -1.44 -15.96
C ASN A 110 -8.12 -1.55 -17.14
N LEU A 111 -7.40 -0.49 -17.51
CA LEU A 111 -6.35 -0.54 -18.55
C LEU A 111 -5.28 -1.59 -18.25
N TYR A 112 -4.89 -1.72 -16.98
CA TYR A 112 -3.92 -2.74 -16.56
C TYR A 112 -4.53 -4.13 -16.54
N GLN A 113 -5.76 -4.29 -16.08
CA GLN A 113 -6.44 -5.59 -15.99
C GLN A 113 -6.83 -6.13 -17.36
N SER A 114 -7.31 -5.27 -18.27
CA SER A 114 -7.63 -5.66 -19.66
C SER A 114 -6.41 -6.12 -20.45
N GLY A 115 -5.23 -5.63 -20.06
CA GLY A 115 -3.98 -5.92 -20.76
C GLY A 115 -3.59 -4.89 -21.80
N ASP A 116 -4.30 -3.76 -21.87
CA ASP A 116 -3.93 -2.63 -22.74
C ASP A 116 -2.56 -2.06 -22.36
N VAL A 117 -2.21 -2.16 -21.08
CA VAL A 117 -0.86 -1.88 -20.57
C VAL A 117 -0.37 -3.02 -19.67
N ASP A 118 0.92 -3.31 -19.73
CA ASP A 118 1.56 -4.37 -18.95
C ASP A 118 2.05 -3.94 -17.57
N TYR A 119 2.05 -2.64 -17.32
CA TYR A 119 2.63 -2.06 -16.11
C TYR A 119 1.64 -1.11 -15.44
N LEU A 120 1.70 -1.07 -14.12
CA LEU A 120 0.96 -0.12 -13.32
C LEU A 120 1.92 0.52 -12.32
N VAL A 121 1.95 1.84 -12.26
CA VAL A 121 2.74 2.60 -11.28
C VAL A 121 1.78 3.28 -10.32
N ALA A 122 1.99 3.07 -9.03
CA ALA A 122 1.04 3.53 -8.03
C ALA A 122 1.72 4.02 -6.76
N THR A 123 1.01 4.83 -5.98
CA THR A 123 1.32 5.01 -4.57
C THR A 123 0.70 3.88 -3.75
N ASP A 124 0.93 3.88 -2.43
CA ASP A 124 0.29 2.98 -1.47
C ASP A 124 -1.26 3.01 -1.52
N ALA A 125 -1.83 4.05 -2.13
CA ALA A 125 -3.27 4.16 -2.36
C ALA A 125 -3.90 2.95 -3.09
N ILE A 126 -3.11 2.20 -3.88
CA ILE A 126 -3.59 1.00 -4.56
C ILE A 126 -3.99 -0.11 -3.59
N GLY A 127 -3.42 -0.13 -2.39
CA GLY A 127 -3.77 -1.11 -1.35
C GLY A 127 -5.05 -0.78 -0.56
N MET A 128 -5.65 0.36 -0.83
CA MET A 128 -6.81 0.86 -0.09
C MET A 128 -8.15 0.64 -0.81
N GLY A 129 -8.17 -0.01 -1.95
CA GLY A 129 -9.46 -0.32 -2.60
C GLY A 129 -9.36 -0.63 -4.05
#